data_e5b8e30459c6666f93e0aaefc5033781
#
_entry.id   e5b8e30459c6666f93e0aaefc5033781
#
_cell.length_a   1.000
_cell.length_b   1.000
_cell.length_c   1.000
_cell.angle_alpha   90.00
_cell.angle_beta   90.00
_cell.angle_gamma   90.00
#
_symmetry.space_group_name_H-M   'P 1'
#
loop_
_entity.id
_entity.type
_entity.pdbx_description
1 polymer ?
#
loop_
_entity_poly.entity_id
_entity_poly.type
_entity_poly.pdbx_seq_one_letter_code
_entity_poly.pdbx_strand_id
1 'polypeptide(L)'
;VTDDLLSTTRAVRKRLDLERAVPASVINDCLDLSQQAPTGSNKQGWAWVVVTDADKRAALGDMYHRGAIAYLNQAEKDAAQIDDAGQTSRVIDSALYLADKMKDVPVLVIPCINVGHMADNPPRAAWAGVMGSIMPAVWSFQLALRARGLGSVLTTLHLAHEKEASELLGIPD
;
A
#
# COMPACT_ATOMS: atom_id res chain seq x y z
N VAL A 1 -5.50 18.02 -16.62
CA VAL A 1 -5.76 17.48 -15.25
C VAL A 1 -5.46 15.98 -15.18
N THR A 2 -6.03 15.14 -16.07
CA THR A 2 -5.79 13.68 -16.04
C THR A 2 -4.34 13.34 -16.33
N ASP A 3 -3.76 13.92 -17.37
CA ASP A 3 -2.37 13.68 -17.77
C ASP A 3 -1.40 14.12 -16.67
N ASP A 4 -1.69 15.23 -15.98
CA ASP A 4 -0.87 15.69 -14.85
C ASP A 4 -0.90 14.68 -13.69
N LEU A 5 -2.08 14.13 -13.34
CA LEU A 5 -2.20 13.10 -12.31
C LEU A 5 -1.39 11.86 -12.69
N LEU A 6 -1.55 11.37 -13.90
CA LEU A 6 -0.86 10.17 -14.39
C LEU A 6 0.65 10.37 -14.49
N SER A 7 1.11 11.52 -14.98
CA SER A 7 2.54 11.80 -15.20
C SER A 7 3.29 12.23 -13.95
N THR A 8 2.62 12.75 -12.90
CA THR A 8 3.26 13.30 -11.69
C THR A 8 3.01 12.52 -10.40
N THR A 9 2.09 11.54 -10.40
CA THR A 9 1.88 10.69 -9.21
C THR A 9 3.10 9.82 -8.96
N ARG A 10 3.59 9.84 -7.72
CA ARG A 10 4.76 9.09 -7.26
C ARG A 10 4.50 8.55 -5.87
N ALA A 11 5.25 7.51 -5.48
CA ALA A 11 5.30 7.05 -4.10
C ALA A 11 5.84 8.16 -3.20
N VAL A 12 5.03 8.61 -2.25
CA VAL A 12 5.37 9.68 -1.30
C VAL A 12 5.73 9.05 0.05
N ARG A 13 6.93 9.30 0.54
CA ARG A 13 7.43 8.76 1.81
C ARG A 13 7.89 9.89 2.73
N LYS A 14 9.09 10.46 2.52
CA LYS A 14 9.67 11.54 3.34
C LYS A 14 8.86 12.84 3.35
N ARG A 15 7.96 13.04 2.39
CA ARG A 15 7.11 14.25 2.28
C ARG A 15 5.69 14.02 2.78
N LEU A 16 5.40 12.89 3.44
CA LEU A 16 4.15 12.71 4.15
C LEU A 16 4.13 13.64 5.36
N ASP A 17 3.03 14.36 5.53
CA ASP A 17 2.74 15.09 6.75
C ASP A 17 2.16 14.10 7.77
N LEU A 18 2.97 13.72 8.75
CA LEU A 18 2.64 12.69 9.73
C LEU A 18 1.76 13.21 10.87
N GLU A 19 1.65 14.53 11.01
CA GLU A 19 0.89 15.16 12.11
C GLU A 19 -0.51 15.57 11.67
N ARG A 20 -0.73 15.77 10.39
CA ARG A 20 -2.00 16.24 9.85
C ARG A 20 -3.02 15.12 9.75
N ALA A 21 -4.12 15.25 10.48
CA ALA A 21 -5.26 14.33 10.37
C ALA A 21 -5.87 14.34 8.96
N VAL A 22 -6.24 13.17 8.47
CA VAL A 22 -6.96 13.01 7.20
C VAL A 22 -8.43 12.75 7.53
N PRO A 23 -9.38 13.61 7.05
CA PRO A 23 -10.79 13.39 7.30
C PRO A 23 -11.29 12.07 6.69
N ALA A 24 -12.09 11.32 7.45
CA ALA A 24 -12.64 10.05 6.98
C ALA A 24 -13.49 10.21 5.71
N SER A 25 -14.21 11.35 5.57
CA SER A 25 -14.98 11.65 4.36
C SER A 25 -14.12 11.70 3.10
N VAL A 26 -12.91 12.25 3.19
CA VAL A 26 -11.99 12.31 2.04
C VAL A 26 -11.53 10.91 1.63
N ILE A 27 -11.26 10.03 2.61
CA ILE A 27 -10.91 8.63 2.33
C ILE A 27 -12.09 7.91 1.67
N ASN A 28 -13.30 8.06 2.22
CA ASN A 28 -14.51 7.43 1.68
C ASN A 28 -14.79 7.89 0.24
N ASP A 29 -14.72 9.18 -0.04
CA ASP A 29 -14.88 9.71 -1.40
C ASP A 29 -13.87 9.11 -2.39
N CYS A 30 -12.62 8.88 -1.94
CA CYS A 30 -11.60 8.25 -2.76
C CYS A 30 -11.87 6.75 -2.97
N LEU A 31 -12.39 6.07 -1.95
CA LEU A 31 -12.80 4.66 -2.05
C LEU A 31 -13.97 4.49 -3.00
N ASP A 32 -14.99 5.34 -2.93
CA ASP A 32 -16.15 5.33 -3.84
C ASP A 32 -15.72 5.50 -5.30
N LEU A 33 -14.78 6.40 -5.57
CA LEU A 33 -14.21 6.54 -6.91
C LEU A 33 -13.44 5.31 -7.35
N SER A 34 -12.71 4.66 -6.45
CA SER A 34 -11.90 3.48 -6.76
C SER A 34 -12.74 2.27 -7.14
N GLN A 35 -13.98 2.18 -6.61
CA GLN A 35 -14.92 1.10 -6.91
C GLN A 35 -15.45 1.11 -8.35
N GLN A 36 -15.18 2.17 -9.13
CA GLN A 36 -15.48 2.20 -10.57
C GLN A 36 -14.50 1.37 -11.41
N ALA A 37 -13.42 0.87 -10.82
CA ALA A 37 -12.46 0.03 -11.53
C ALA A 37 -13.07 -1.31 -11.94
N PRO A 38 -12.68 -1.88 -13.11
CA PRO A 38 -13.19 -3.17 -13.56
C PRO A 38 -12.66 -4.32 -12.71
N THR A 39 -13.46 -5.38 -12.55
CA THR A 39 -13.06 -6.65 -11.91
C THR A 39 -13.29 -7.84 -12.84
N GLY A 40 -12.51 -8.90 -12.64
CA GLY A 40 -12.70 -10.16 -13.35
C GLY A 40 -14.13 -10.67 -13.15
N SER A 41 -14.85 -10.92 -14.26
CA SER A 41 -16.25 -11.37 -14.26
C SER A 41 -17.22 -10.49 -13.46
N ASN A 42 -16.88 -9.22 -13.26
CA ASN A 42 -17.65 -8.27 -12.44
C ASN A 42 -17.95 -8.78 -11.01
N LYS A 43 -17.04 -9.57 -10.44
CA LYS A 43 -17.25 -10.18 -9.11
C LYS A 43 -17.21 -9.17 -7.96
N GLN A 44 -16.50 -8.06 -8.13
CA GLN A 44 -16.36 -6.97 -7.12
C GLN A 44 -16.06 -7.50 -5.70
N GLY A 45 -15.23 -8.54 -5.61
CA GLY A 45 -14.94 -9.28 -4.37
C GLY A 45 -13.87 -8.62 -3.50
N TRP A 46 -13.70 -7.31 -3.58
CA TRP A 46 -12.77 -6.55 -2.75
C TRP A 46 -13.44 -5.98 -1.50
N ALA A 47 -12.63 -5.72 -0.50
CA ALA A 47 -12.97 -4.97 0.70
C ALA A 47 -11.81 -4.01 1.05
N TRP A 48 -12.08 -3.01 1.86
CA TRP A 48 -11.09 -2.02 2.27
C TRP A 48 -11.10 -1.88 3.78
N VAL A 49 -9.95 -2.07 4.40
CA VAL A 49 -9.78 -1.84 5.84
C VAL A 49 -9.06 -0.50 6.02
N VAL A 50 -9.76 0.47 6.62
CA VAL A 50 -9.21 1.79 6.93
C VAL A 50 -8.81 1.83 8.39
N VAL A 51 -7.51 1.98 8.67
CA VAL A 51 -6.95 1.94 10.01
C VAL A 51 -6.54 3.34 10.43
N THR A 52 -7.27 3.90 11.40
CA THR A 52 -6.99 5.21 12.02
C THR A 52 -6.59 5.07 13.49
N ASP A 53 -6.91 3.93 14.11
CA ASP A 53 -6.55 3.61 15.49
C ASP A 53 -5.03 3.59 15.67
N ALA A 54 -4.52 4.32 16.68
CA ALA A 54 -3.09 4.52 16.87
C ALA A 54 -2.35 3.22 17.22
N ASP A 55 -2.95 2.36 18.05
CA ASP A 55 -2.32 1.11 18.50
C ASP A 55 -2.24 0.11 17.33
N LYS A 56 -3.30 0.03 16.53
CA LYS A 56 -3.31 -0.81 15.32
C LYS A 56 -2.32 -0.31 14.28
N ARG A 57 -2.20 1.01 14.07
CA ARG A 57 -1.20 1.58 13.17
C ARG A 57 0.22 1.30 13.66
N ALA A 58 0.47 1.41 14.96
CA ALA A 58 1.75 1.08 15.56
C ALA A 58 2.12 -0.39 15.35
N ALA A 59 1.20 -1.31 15.59
CA ALA A 59 1.41 -2.74 15.38
C ALA A 59 1.68 -3.08 13.91
N LEU A 60 0.90 -2.52 12.98
CA LEU A 60 1.12 -2.70 11.53
C LEU A 60 2.45 -2.08 11.08
N GLY A 61 2.83 -0.94 11.66
CA GLY A 61 4.13 -0.31 11.41
C GLY A 61 5.29 -1.19 11.86
N ASP A 62 5.17 -1.87 13.01
CA ASP A 62 6.16 -2.85 13.48
C ASP A 62 6.25 -4.06 12.54
N MET A 63 5.12 -4.63 12.14
CA MET A 63 5.10 -5.73 11.16
C MET A 63 5.78 -5.33 9.84
N TYR A 64 5.48 -4.11 9.35
CA TYR A 64 6.11 -3.58 8.16
C TYR A 64 7.63 -3.44 8.35
N HIS A 65 8.08 -2.87 9.46
CA HIS A 65 9.50 -2.71 9.77
C HIS A 65 10.22 -4.06 9.83
N ARG A 66 9.66 -5.04 10.55
CA ARG A 66 10.23 -6.40 10.66
C ARG A 66 10.33 -7.08 9.28
N GLY A 67 9.31 -6.94 8.44
CA GLY A 67 9.31 -7.50 7.09
C GLY A 67 10.24 -6.77 6.11
N ALA A 68 10.56 -5.50 6.37
CA ALA A 68 11.31 -4.63 5.47
C ALA A 68 12.81 -4.59 5.75
N ILE A 69 13.20 -4.58 7.05
CA ILE A 69 14.53 -4.08 7.45
C ILE A 69 15.69 -4.89 6.88
N ALA A 70 15.60 -6.23 6.89
CA ALA A 70 16.68 -7.07 6.35
C ALA A 70 16.88 -6.87 4.85
N TYR A 71 15.78 -6.81 4.11
CA TYR A 71 15.79 -6.54 2.67
C TYR A 71 16.35 -5.15 2.33
N LEU A 72 15.87 -4.12 3.04
CA LEU A 72 16.29 -2.74 2.77
C LEU A 72 17.75 -2.49 3.12
N ASN A 73 18.26 -3.06 4.22
CA ASN A 73 19.67 -2.96 4.59
C ASN A 73 20.59 -3.65 3.56
N GLN A 74 20.14 -4.76 2.97
CA GLN A 74 20.90 -5.39 1.89
C GLN A 74 20.84 -4.53 0.61
N ALA A 75 19.65 -4.05 0.25
CA ALA A 75 19.46 -3.17 -0.91
C ALA A 75 20.27 -1.86 -0.80
N GLU A 76 20.47 -1.32 0.40
CA GLU A 76 21.31 -0.14 0.64
C GLU A 76 22.77 -0.41 0.29
N LYS A 77 23.30 -1.58 0.71
CA LYS A 77 24.68 -1.98 0.38
C LYS A 77 24.86 -2.19 -1.13
N ASP A 78 23.87 -2.81 -1.77
CA ASP A 78 23.90 -3.08 -3.21
C ASP A 78 23.77 -1.77 -4.02
N ALA A 79 22.95 -0.84 -3.56
CA ALA A 79 22.74 0.47 -4.20
C ALA A 79 24.01 1.32 -4.26
N ALA A 80 24.93 1.17 -3.29
CA ALA A 80 26.19 1.87 -3.27
C ALA A 80 27.13 1.47 -4.45
N GLN A 81 26.86 0.34 -5.09
CA GLN A 81 27.63 -0.19 -6.22
C GLN A 81 27.01 0.14 -7.59
N ILE A 82 25.82 0.77 -7.60
CA ILE A 82 25.09 1.11 -8.83
C ILE A 82 25.47 2.52 -9.28
N ASP A 83 25.96 2.63 -10.50
CA ASP A 83 26.28 3.94 -11.12
C ASP A 83 25.04 4.54 -11.80
N ASP A 84 24.18 5.16 -11.00
CA ASP A 84 22.95 5.85 -11.44
C ASP A 84 22.80 7.27 -10.85
N ALA A 85 23.92 7.94 -10.60
CA ALA A 85 23.97 9.25 -9.93
C ALA A 85 23.28 9.25 -8.54
N GLY A 86 23.29 8.11 -7.85
CA GLY A 86 22.71 7.93 -6.53
C GLY A 86 21.18 7.92 -6.50
N GLN A 87 20.50 7.67 -7.62
CA GLN A 87 19.06 7.59 -7.66
C GLN A 87 18.55 6.40 -6.84
N THR A 88 19.14 5.21 -7.02
CA THR A 88 18.77 4.01 -6.26
C THR A 88 19.01 4.21 -4.77
N SER A 89 20.14 4.78 -4.36
CA SER A 89 20.43 5.09 -2.95
C SER A 89 19.36 6.02 -2.33
N ARG A 90 18.94 7.07 -3.05
CA ARG A 90 17.85 7.97 -2.57
C ARG A 90 16.51 7.25 -2.43
N VAL A 91 16.21 6.29 -3.30
CA VAL A 91 14.99 5.47 -3.21
C VAL A 91 15.03 4.58 -1.98
N ILE A 92 16.14 3.88 -1.75
CA ILE A 92 16.32 3.00 -0.57
C ILE A 92 16.30 3.81 0.73
N ASP A 93 17.01 4.92 0.81
CA ASP A 93 16.98 5.83 1.96
C ASP A 93 15.53 6.32 2.27
N SER A 94 14.75 6.61 1.24
CA SER A 94 13.35 6.98 1.44
C SER A 94 12.47 5.79 1.89
N ALA A 95 12.83 4.56 1.53
CA ALA A 95 12.11 3.36 1.96
C ALA A 95 12.46 2.99 3.40
N LEU A 96 13.73 3.13 3.81
CA LEU A 96 14.15 2.99 5.21
C LEU A 96 13.45 4.01 6.12
N TYR A 97 13.39 5.28 5.69
CA TYR A 97 12.61 6.29 6.41
C TYR A 97 11.16 5.87 6.62
N LEU A 98 10.51 5.32 5.56
CA LEU A 98 9.13 4.85 5.70
C LEU A 98 9.02 3.67 6.67
N ALA A 99 9.99 2.75 6.66
CA ALA A 99 10.00 1.61 7.58
C ALA A 99 9.99 2.08 9.04
N ASP A 100 10.75 3.12 9.37
CA ASP A 100 10.78 3.69 10.71
C ASP A 100 9.52 4.49 11.06
N LYS A 101 8.90 5.15 10.05
CA LYS A 101 7.82 6.12 10.23
C LYS A 101 6.44 5.59 9.89
N MET A 102 6.28 4.34 9.45
CA MET A 102 5.00 3.76 9.07
C MET A 102 3.95 3.88 10.19
N LYS A 103 4.34 3.65 11.42
CA LYS A 103 3.48 3.77 12.61
C LYS A 103 2.90 5.18 12.83
N ASP A 104 3.62 6.20 12.36
CA ASP A 104 3.26 7.61 12.55
C ASP A 104 2.34 8.12 11.42
N VAL A 105 2.17 7.35 10.32
CA VAL A 105 1.29 7.72 9.20
C VAL A 105 -0.16 7.82 9.68
N PRO A 106 -0.89 8.92 9.39
CA PRO A 106 -2.22 9.17 9.96
C PRO A 106 -3.27 8.10 9.63
N VAL A 107 -3.21 7.52 8.43
CA VAL A 107 -4.17 6.53 7.95
C VAL A 107 -3.44 5.44 7.17
N LEU A 108 -3.68 4.18 7.51
CA LEU A 108 -3.31 3.03 6.70
C LEU A 108 -4.56 2.48 6.03
N VAL A 109 -4.50 2.22 4.73
CA VAL A 109 -5.61 1.64 3.97
C VAL A 109 -5.15 0.33 3.37
N ILE A 110 -5.81 -0.76 3.73
CA ILE A 110 -5.45 -2.12 3.30
C ILE A 110 -6.52 -2.62 2.33
N PRO A 111 -6.19 -2.72 1.04
CA PRO A 111 -7.07 -3.33 0.06
C PRO A 111 -7.04 -4.86 0.23
N CYS A 112 -8.21 -5.47 0.37
CA CYS A 112 -8.40 -6.89 0.49
C CYS A 112 -9.21 -7.42 -0.69
N ILE A 113 -8.95 -8.64 -1.12
CA ILE A 113 -9.73 -9.33 -2.15
C ILE A 113 -10.06 -10.75 -1.68
N ASN A 114 -11.31 -11.15 -1.86
CA ASN A 114 -11.75 -12.48 -1.51
C ASN A 114 -11.13 -13.52 -2.44
N VAL A 115 -10.34 -14.43 -1.87
CA VAL A 115 -9.67 -15.55 -2.56
C VAL A 115 -10.21 -16.92 -2.12
N GLY A 116 -11.21 -16.99 -1.23
CA GLY A 116 -11.76 -18.24 -0.67
C GLY A 116 -12.35 -19.21 -1.70
N HIS A 117 -12.43 -18.82 -2.98
CA HIS A 117 -12.80 -19.68 -4.10
C HIS A 117 -11.61 -20.30 -4.83
N MET A 118 -10.38 -19.97 -4.41
CA MET A 118 -9.16 -20.49 -5.02
C MET A 118 -8.81 -21.86 -4.41
N ALA A 119 -8.18 -22.71 -5.21
CA ALA A 119 -7.61 -23.97 -4.72
C ALA A 119 -6.41 -23.70 -3.79
N ASP A 120 -6.03 -24.69 -2.97
CA ASP A 120 -4.89 -24.59 -2.03
C ASP A 120 -3.55 -24.26 -2.73
N ASN A 121 -3.38 -24.64 -3.98
CA ASN A 121 -2.22 -24.30 -4.79
C ASN A 121 -2.66 -23.76 -6.16
N PRO A 122 -3.09 -22.49 -6.22
CA PRO A 122 -3.67 -21.95 -7.43
C PRO A 122 -2.61 -21.70 -8.50
N PRO A 123 -2.95 -21.89 -9.79
CA PRO A 123 -2.04 -21.59 -10.89
C PRO A 123 -1.74 -20.09 -10.96
N ARG A 124 -0.60 -19.72 -11.56
CA ARG A 124 -0.19 -18.32 -11.75
C ARG A 124 -1.27 -17.46 -12.41
N ALA A 125 -2.02 -18.03 -13.36
CA ALA A 125 -3.12 -17.33 -14.03
C ALA A 125 -4.23 -16.90 -13.05
N ALA A 126 -4.54 -17.71 -12.01
CA ALA A 126 -5.50 -17.34 -10.98
C ALA A 126 -5.02 -16.12 -10.17
N TRP A 127 -3.77 -16.12 -9.73
CA TRP A 127 -3.16 -14.98 -9.06
C TRP A 127 -3.12 -13.73 -9.93
N ALA A 128 -2.79 -13.87 -11.23
CA ALA A 128 -2.83 -12.75 -12.17
C ALA A 128 -4.25 -12.17 -12.28
N GLY A 129 -5.29 -13.02 -12.31
CA GLY A 129 -6.69 -12.60 -12.31
C GLY A 129 -7.11 -11.86 -11.04
N VAL A 130 -6.67 -12.35 -9.87
CA VAL A 130 -6.91 -11.70 -8.56
C VAL A 130 -6.25 -10.32 -8.53
N MET A 131 -4.95 -10.24 -8.83
CA MET A 131 -4.23 -8.97 -8.84
C MET A 131 -4.77 -8.00 -9.91
N GLY A 132 -5.11 -8.50 -11.11
CA GLY A 132 -5.74 -7.73 -12.16
C GLY A 132 -7.11 -7.17 -11.79
N SER A 133 -7.77 -7.76 -10.81
CA SER A 133 -9.07 -7.28 -10.31
C SER A 133 -8.93 -6.22 -9.21
N ILE A 134 -7.90 -6.27 -8.35
CA ILE A 134 -7.79 -5.32 -7.23
C ILE A 134 -6.85 -4.15 -7.55
N MET A 135 -5.73 -4.38 -8.26
CA MET A 135 -4.72 -3.34 -8.48
C MET A 135 -5.23 -2.12 -9.27
N PRO A 136 -6.15 -2.25 -10.25
CA PRO A 136 -6.77 -1.08 -10.89
C PRO A 136 -7.53 -0.18 -9.89
N ALA A 137 -8.25 -0.77 -8.93
CA ALA A 137 -8.94 -0.03 -7.88
C ALA A 137 -7.93 0.66 -6.93
N VAL A 138 -6.87 -0.05 -6.54
CA VAL A 138 -5.80 0.53 -5.70
C VAL A 138 -5.15 1.72 -6.38
N TRP A 139 -4.83 1.62 -7.67
CA TRP A 139 -4.26 2.73 -8.41
C TRP A 139 -5.24 3.90 -8.57
N SER A 140 -6.51 3.63 -8.85
CA SER A 140 -7.57 4.65 -8.91
C SER A 140 -7.71 5.38 -7.57
N PHE A 141 -7.68 4.65 -6.45
CA PHE A 141 -7.68 5.22 -5.09
C PHE A 141 -6.49 6.18 -4.89
N GLN A 142 -5.28 5.76 -5.26
CA GLN A 142 -4.08 6.61 -5.12
C GLN A 142 -4.15 7.87 -5.98
N LEU A 143 -4.69 7.78 -7.20
CA LEU A 143 -4.92 8.95 -8.05
C LEU A 143 -5.99 9.88 -7.47
N ALA A 144 -7.06 9.33 -6.89
CA ALA A 144 -8.10 10.12 -6.21
C ALA A 144 -7.56 10.87 -4.98
N LEU A 145 -6.68 10.22 -4.19
CA LEU A 145 -5.95 10.88 -3.09
C LEU A 145 -5.06 12.01 -3.63
N ARG A 146 -4.29 11.75 -4.67
CA ARG A 146 -3.41 12.75 -5.29
C ARG A 146 -4.18 13.96 -5.80
N ALA A 147 -5.36 13.76 -6.41
CA ALA A 147 -6.23 14.84 -6.89
C ALA A 147 -6.73 15.75 -5.75
N ARG A 148 -6.72 15.24 -4.52
CA ARG A 148 -7.11 15.97 -3.29
C ARG A 148 -5.92 16.49 -2.49
N GLY A 149 -4.70 16.44 -3.06
CA GLY A 149 -3.49 16.93 -2.41
C GLY A 149 -2.90 15.99 -1.36
N LEU A 150 -3.37 14.74 -1.29
CA LEU A 150 -2.84 13.73 -0.38
C LEU A 150 -1.70 12.94 -1.04
N GLY A 151 -0.66 12.67 -0.26
CA GLY A 151 0.40 11.74 -0.64
C GLY A 151 0.05 10.31 -0.26
N SER A 152 0.48 9.34 -1.05
CA SER A 152 0.33 7.91 -0.72
C SER A 152 1.52 7.09 -1.23
N VAL A 153 1.67 5.89 -0.69
CA VAL A 153 2.61 4.89 -1.17
C VAL A 153 2.00 3.50 -0.99
N LEU A 154 2.04 2.68 -2.04
CA LEU A 154 1.71 1.27 -1.96
C LEU A 154 2.94 0.49 -1.50
N THR A 155 2.75 -0.41 -0.54
CA THR A 155 3.79 -1.30 -0.03
C THR A 155 3.19 -2.64 0.39
N THR A 156 3.99 -3.70 0.35
CA THR A 156 3.55 -5.08 0.62
C THR A 156 4.42 -5.82 1.63
N LEU A 157 5.44 -5.16 2.21
CA LEU A 157 6.42 -5.83 3.07
C LEU A 157 5.82 -6.34 4.40
N HIS A 158 4.70 -5.78 4.87
CA HIS A 158 3.95 -6.29 6.01
C HIS A 158 3.33 -7.68 5.74
N LEU A 159 3.14 -8.07 4.46
CA LEU A 159 2.60 -9.38 4.11
C LEU A 159 3.53 -10.55 4.49
N ALA A 160 4.81 -10.29 4.85
CA ALA A 160 5.63 -11.26 5.53
C ALA A 160 5.05 -11.71 6.90
N HIS A 161 4.11 -10.92 7.44
CA HIS A 161 3.38 -11.13 8.69
C HIS A 161 1.85 -11.12 8.45
N GLU A 162 1.39 -11.62 7.29
CA GLU A 162 -0.01 -11.56 6.85
C GLU A 162 -0.98 -12.09 7.89
N LYS A 163 -0.68 -13.26 8.48
CA LYS A 163 -1.52 -13.87 9.52
C LYS A 163 -1.68 -12.96 10.75
N GLU A 164 -0.58 -12.41 11.25
CA GLU A 164 -0.59 -11.49 12.39
C GLU A 164 -1.41 -10.22 12.09
N ALA A 165 -1.28 -9.68 10.86
CA ALA A 165 -2.05 -8.52 10.41
C ALA A 165 -3.55 -8.85 10.30
N SER A 166 -3.90 -10.01 9.77
CA SER A 166 -5.29 -10.47 9.63
C SER A 166 -5.96 -10.65 11.00
N GLU A 167 -5.28 -11.30 11.94
CA GLU A 167 -5.75 -11.45 13.33
C GLU A 167 -5.96 -10.10 14.01
N LEU A 168 -5.01 -9.16 13.88
CA LEU A 168 -5.11 -7.81 14.45
C LEU A 168 -6.31 -7.03 13.92
N LEU A 169 -6.60 -7.18 12.63
CA LEU A 169 -7.62 -6.41 11.94
C LEU A 169 -8.98 -7.13 11.86
N GLY A 170 -9.05 -8.41 12.24
CA GLY A 170 -10.24 -9.23 12.09
C GLY A 170 -10.58 -9.54 10.63
N ILE A 171 -9.58 -9.65 9.78
CA ILE A 171 -9.74 -10.05 8.38
C ILE A 171 -9.89 -11.57 8.36
N PRO A 172 -10.95 -12.13 7.75
CA PRO A 172 -11.12 -13.57 7.66
C PRO A 172 -10.06 -14.21 6.74
N ASP A 173 -9.75 -15.49 7.02
CA ASP A 173 -8.85 -16.32 6.21
C ASP A 173 -9.37 -16.53 4.78
#